data_d323f27befcebd969b8774dbd5898615
#
_entry.id   d323f27befcebd969b8774dbd5898615
#
_cell.length_a   1.000
_cell.length_b   1.000
_cell.length_c   1.000
_cell.angle_alpha   90.00
_cell.angle_beta   90.00
_cell.angle_gamma   90.00
#
_symmetry.space_group_name_H-M   'P 1'
#
loop_
_entity.id
_entity.type
_entity.pdbx_description
1 polymer ?
#
loop_
_entity_poly.entity_id
_entity_poly.type
_entity_poly.pdbx_seq_one_letter_code
_entity_poly.pdbx_strand_id
1 'polypeptide(L)'
;VALARLEQRRSPLQQLAAMYAPAPAPVAESPAAPPAAVEKPNFYVPAVSSAPATELELRFFNLLNAERAAAGLAPLVLDPGLTVVARTRSQQLIDQNYFAHTDPYGYSMYVELLAHFGFSAYAWAGENLAMNNFKLSESPERATKALMNSPTHRANILATDFFRVGIGEITDSSGRHFYTMIFLG
;
A
#
# COMPACT_ATOMS: atom_id res chain seq x y z
N VAL A 1 55.30 18.38 -25.45
CA VAL A 1 56.23 17.95 -26.53
C VAL A 1 57.04 16.74 -26.08
N ALA A 2 57.30 16.49 -24.82
CA ALA A 2 58.12 15.36 -24.31
C ALA A 2 57.35 14.01 -24.26
N LEU A 3 56.06 13.99 -24.05
CA LEU A 3 55.25 12.75 -23.96
C LEU A 3 55.00 12.11 -25.34
N ALA A 4 54.84 12.89 -26.40
CA ALA A 4 54.65 12.39 -27.75
C ALA A 4 55.87 11.67 -28.34
N ARG A 5 57.09 11.88 -27.78
CA ARG A 5 58.33 11.21 -28.21
C ARG A 5 58.57 9.84 -27.56
N LEU A 6 57.84 9.49 -26.50
CA LEU A 6 57.96 8.21 -25.81
C LEU A 6 57.09 7.09 -26.47
N GLU A 7 55.98 7.47 -27.08
CA GLU A 7 55.09 6.51 -27.75
C GLU A 7 55.68 5.95 -29.08
N GLN A 8 56.59 6.67 -29.70
CA GLN A 8 57.23 6.22 -30.96
C GLN A 8 58.29 5.13 -30.75
N ARG A 9 58.56 4.65 -29.56
CA ARG A 9 59.59 3.62 -29.28
C ARG A 9 59.04 2.26 -28.83
N ARG A 10 57.72 2.03 -28.94
CA ARG A 10 57.19 0.70 -28.65
C ARG A 10 57.50 -0.26 -29.82
N SER A 11 58.08 -1.40 -29.49
CA SER A 11 58.32 -2.45 -30.49
C SER A 11 57.02 -2.92 -31.14
N PRO A 12 57.07 -3.45 -32.38
CA PRO A 12 55.85 -4.00 -33.01
C PRO A 12 55.11 -5.03 -32.15
N LEU A 13 55.84 -5.83 -31.38
CA LEU A 13 55.27 -6.81 -30.44
C LEU A 13 54.54 -6.12 -29.26
N GLN A 14 55.01 -5.00 -28.75
CA GLN A 14 54.34 -4.23 -27.70
C GLN A 14 53.11 -3.51 -28.20
N GLN A 15 53.10 -3.11 -29.48
CA GLN A 15 51.92 -2.54 -30.12
C GLN A 15 50.88 -3.63 -30.39
N LEU A 16 51.28 -4.81 -30.77
CA LEU A 16 50.36 -5.95 -30.94
C LEU A 16 49.75 -6.40 -29.61
N ALA A 17 50.54 -6.49 -28.55
CA ALA A 17 50.08 -6.79 -27.20
C ALA A 17 49.07 -5.77 -26.68
N ALA A 18 49.20 -4.50 -27.02
CA ALA A 18 48.25 -3.46 -26.63
C ALA A 18 46.93 -3.54 -27.39
N MET A 19 46.91 -4.13 -28.62
CA MET A 19 45.70 -4.32 -29.39
C MET A 19 44.90 -5.56 -28.95
N TYR A 20 45.54 -6.53 -28.24
CA TYR A 20 44.93 -7.74 -27.74
C TYR A 20 44.79 -7.76 -26.20
N ALA A 21 45.12 -6.65 -25.53
CA ALA A 21 44.86 -6.58 -24.12
C ALA A 21 43.34 -6.67 -23.86
N PRO A 22 42.85 -7.60 -23.02
CA PRO A 22 41.46 -7.66 -22.69
C PRO A 22 41.07 -6.30 -22.05
N ALA A 23 39.91 -5.80 -22.43
CA ALA A 23 39.35 -4.60 -21.80
C ALA A 23 39.38 -4.78 -20.29
N PRO A 24 39.73 -3.75 -19.51
CA PRO A 24 39.66 -3.84 -18.06
C PRO A 24 38.25 -4.29 -17.69
N ALA A 25 38.16 -5.33 -16.86
CA ALA A 25 36.89 -5.81 -16.37
C ALA A 25 36.10 -4.61 -15.76
N PRO A 26 34.80 -4.50 -16.02
CA PRO A 26 34.02 -3.44 -15.41
C PRO A 26 34.26 -3.51 -13.90
N VAL A 27 34.72 -2.41 -13.31
CA VAL A 27 34.83 -2.28 -11.87
C VAL A 27 33.40 -2.43 -11.36
N ALA A 28 33.13 -3.53 -10.66
CA ALA A 28 31.85 -3.73 -10.02
C ALA A 28 31.67 -2.52 -9.08
N GLU A 29 30.75 -1.62 -9.43
CA GLU A 29 30.32 -0.60 -8.50
C GLU A 29 29.87 -1.34 -7.23
N SER A 30 30.52 -1.02 -6.13
CA SER A 30 30.08 -1.49 -4.83
C SER A 30 28.59 -1.11 -4.69
N PRO A 31 27.70 -2.01 -4.34
CA PRO A 31 26.30 -1.66 -4.19
C PRO A 31 26.24 -0.44 -3.27
N ALA A 32 25.57 0.60 -3.74
CA ALA A 32 25.35 1.80 -2.95
C ALA A 32 24.81 1.38 -1.58
N ALA A 33 25.40 1.89 -0.51
CA ALA A 33 24.88 1.62 0.83
C ALA A 33 23.38 1.92 0.84
N PRO A 34 22.56 1.05 1.44
CA PRO A 34 21.13 1.31 1.53
C PRO A 34 20.94 2.72 2.13
N PRO A 35 19.98 3.51 1.62
CA PRO A 35 19.72 4.82 2.19
C PRO A 35 19.53 4.67 3.69
N ALA A 36 20.17 5.56 4.47
CA ALA A 36 20.03 5.57 5.92
C ALA A 36 18.55 5.49 6.26
N ALA A 37 18.18 4.54 7.12
CA ALA A 37 16.80 4.39 7.55
C ALA A 37 16.31 5.74 8.09
N VAL A 38 15.32 6.32 7.42
CA VAL A 38 14.67 7.53 7.91
C VAL A 38 14.03 7.15 9.23
N GLU A 39 14.41 7.83 10.31
CA GLU A 39 13.87 7.57 11.63
C GLU A 39 12.35 7.75 11.55
N LYS A 40 11.60 6.66 11.80
CA LYS A 40 10.15 6.68 11.72
C LYS A 40 9.61 7.59 12.83
N PRO A 41 8.87 8.65 12.53
CA PRO A 41 8.25 9.46 13.57
C PRO A 41 7.32 8.59 14.41
N ASN A 42 7.03 9.00 15.65
CA ASN A 42 6.19 8.24 16.56
C ASN A 42 4.94 7.71 15.87
N PHE A 43 4.84 6.37 15.83
CA PHE A 43 3.71 5.69 15.19
C PHE A 43 2.42 6.03 15.94
N TYR A 44 1.52 6.76 15.29
CA TYR A 44 0.27 7.22 15.88
C TYR A 44 -0.83 6.17 15.71
N VAL A 45 -1.36 5.68 16.82
CA VAL A 45 -2.48 4.74 16.83
C VAL A 45 -3.62 5.36 17.66
N PRO A 46 -4.62 5.97 17.00
CA PRO A 46 -5.77 6.53 17.70
C PRO A 46 -6.58 5.43 18.39
N ALA A 47 -7.20 5.77 19.51
CA ALA A 47 -8.17 4.91 20.15
C ALA A 47 -9.46 4.88 19.31
N VAL A 48 -9.93 3.69 18.96
CA VAL A 48 -11.18 3.47 18.24
C VAL A 48 -12.03 2.41 18.93
N SER A 49 -13.30 2.34 18.57
CA SER A 49 -14.22 1.33 19.11
C SER A 49 -13.83 -0.07 18.65
N SER A 50 -13.74 -1.00 19.60
CA SER A 50 -13.62 -2.45 19.34
C SER A 50 -14.97 -3.17 19.32
N ALA A 51 -16.09 -2.44 19.44
CA ALA A 51 -17.43 -3.00 19.37
C ALA A 51 -17.68 -3.70 18.02
N PRO A 52 -18.66 -4.61 17.94
CA PRO A 52 -19.06 -5.24 16.67
C PRO A 52 -19.28 -4.20 15.55
N ALA A 53 -19.24 -4.67 14.31
CA ALA A 53 -19.43 -3.80 13.15
C ALA A 53 -20.77 -3.04 13.25
N THR A 54 -20.73 -1.76 12.94
CA THR A 54 -21.91 -0.89 12.91
C THR A 54 -22.84 -1.28 11.76
N GLU A 55 -24.09 -0.79 11.79
CA GLU A 55 -25.03 -0.98 10.69
C GLU A 55 -24.45 -0.46 9.35
N LEU A 56 -23.75 0.68 9.38
CA LEU A 56 -23.15 1.28 8.20
C LEU A 56 -22.01 0.41 7.64
N GLU A 57 -21.15 -0.11 8.51
CA GLU A 57 -20.06 -1.02 8.11
C GLU A 57 -20.62 -2.35 7.58
N LEU A 58 -21.65 -2.92 8.21
CA LEU A 58 -22.32 -4.14 7.74
C LEU A 58 -22.99 -3.93 6.38
N ARG A 59 -23.65 -2.79 6.19
CA ARG A 59 -24.27 -2.44 4.91
C ARG A 59 -23.21 -2.32 3.82
N PHE A 60 -22.09 -1.65 4.08
CA PHE A 60 -20.98 -1.54 3.14
C PHE A 60 -20.38 -2.92 2.82
N PHE A 61 -20.14 -3.75 3.83
CA PHE A 61 -19.69 -5.14 3.67
C PHE A 61 -20.61 -5.97 2.76
N ASN A 62 -21.93 -5.87 2.96
CA ASN A 62 -22.90 -6.56 2.14
C ASN A 62 -22.88 -6.11 0.68
N LEU A 63 -22.68 -4.80 0.43
CA LEU A 63 -22.53 -4.26 -0.91
C LEU A 63 -21.28 -4.79 -1.62
N LEU A 64 -20.13 -4.87 -0.93
CA LEU A 64 -18.92 -5.48 -1.50
C LEU A 64 -19.15 -6.95 -1.87
N ASN A 65 -19.82 -7.73 -1.01
CA ASN A 65 -20.12 -9.12 -1.30
C ASN A 65 -21.17 -9.29 -2.41
N ALA A 66 -22.08 -8.34 -2.58
CA ALA A 66 -23.00 -8.32 -3.72
C ALA A 66 -22.24 -8.14 -5.05
N GLU A 67 -21.24 -7.24 -5.10
CA GLU A 67 -20.38 -7.07 -6.27
C GLU A 67 -19.57 -8.33 -6.57
N ARG A 68 -19.03 -9.00 -5.55
CA ARG A 68 -18.32 -10.28 -5.71
C ARG A 68 -19.25 -11.38 -6.23
N ALA A 69 -20.45 -11.49 -5.68
CA ALA A 69 -21.45 -12.45 -6.15
C ALA A 69 -21.85 -12.21 -7.61
N ALA A 70 -22.04 -10.95 -8.00
CA ALA A 70 -22.30 -10.56 -9.40
C ALA A 70 -21.17 -10.96 -10.34
N ALA A 71 -19.93 -11.04 -9.83
CA ALA A 71 -18.75 -11.52 -10.55
C ALA A 71 -18.51 -13.03 -10.43
N GLY A 72 -19.39 -13.78 -9.78
CA GLY A 72 -19.27 -15.23 -9.58
C GLY A 72 -18.19 -15.65 -8.57
N LEU A 73 -17.82 -14.75 -7.66
CA LEU A 73 -16.74 -14.97 -6.67
C LEU A 73 -17.31 -15.36 -5.29
N ALA A 74 -16.52 -16.13 -4.54
CA ALA A 74 -16.84 -16.43 -3.15
C ALA A 74 -16.90 -15.14 -2.30
N PRO A 75 -17.81 -15.05 -1.32
CA PRO A 75 -17.91 -13.90 -0.45
C PRO A 75 -16.66 -13.78 0.45
N LEU A 76 -16.33 -12.55 0.79
CA LEU A 76 -15.38 -12.25 1.87
C LEU A 76 -16.04 -12.53 3.22
N VAL A 77 -15.23 -12.87 4.21
CA VAL A 77 -15.64 -12.98 5.62
C VAL A 77 -15.27 -11.69 6.34
N LEU A 78 -16.22 -11.11 7.08
CA LEU A 78 -15.94 -9.95 7.91
C LEU A 78 -15.12 -10.38 9.13
N ASP A 79 -13.94 -9.78 9.31
CA ASP A 79 -13.05 -10.06 10.44
C ASP A 79 -13.13 -8.92 11.46
N PRO A 80 -13.56 -9.18 12.71
CA PRO A 80 -13.68 -8.14 13.74
C PRO A 80 -12.35 -7.46 14.08
N GLY A 81 -11.25 -8.20 14.08
CA GLY A 81 -9.91 -7.64 14.35
C GLY A 81 -9.47 -6.72 13.23
N LEU A 82 -9.67 -7.11 11.98
CA LEU A 82 -9.41 -6.23 10.83
C LEU A 82 -10.33 -5.01 10.80
N THR A 83 -11.56 -5.11 11.34
CA THR A 83 -12.46 -3.96 11.49
C THR A 83 -11.85 -2.91 12.43
N VAL A 84 -11.22 -3.33 13.53
CA VAL A 84 -10.49 -2.41 14.41
C VAL A 84 -9.31 -1.75 13.66
N VAL A 85 -8.53 -2.52 12.92
CA VAL A 85 -7.45 -1.99 12.07
C VAL A 85 -7.98 -0.94 11.08
N ALA A 86 -9.08 -1.25 10.40
CA ALA A 86 -9.70 -0.37 9.42
C ALA A 86 -10.26 0.91 10.05
N ARG A 87 -10.91 0.83 11.20
CA ARG A 87 -11.37 2.02 11.97
C ARG A 87 -10.19 2.89 12.41
N THR A 88 -9.11 2.27 12.92
CA THR A 88 -7.88 2.97 13.30
C THR A 88 -7.31 3.73 12.10
N ARG A 89 -7.32 3.10 10.94
CA ARG A 89 -6.85 3.73 9.70
C ARG A 89 -7.72 4.90 9.27
N SER A 90 -9.03 4.76 9.31
CA SER A 90 -9.98 5.85 9.02
C SER A 90 -9.79 7.03 9.98
N GLN A 91 -9.58 6.76 11.27
CA GLN A 91 -9.32 7.81 12.27
C GLN A 91 -7.97 8.50 12.02
N GLN A 92 -6.91 7.77 11.64
CA GLN A 92 -5.63 8.38 11.28
C GLN A 92 -5.76 9.36 10.10
N LEU A 93 -6.52 9.00 9.07
CA LEU A 93 -6.75 9.87 7.91
C LEU A 93 -7.38 11.20 8.32
N ILE A 94 -8.32 11.15 9.28
CA ILE A 94 -9.00 12.33 9.82
C ILE A 94 -8.03 13.16 10.67
N ASP A 95 -7.43 12.55 11.68
CA ASP A 95 -6.62 13.26 12.69
C ASP A 95 -5.36 13.88 12.10
N GLN A 96 -4.76 13.20 11.12
CA GLN A 96 -3.56 13.67 10.44
C GLN A 96 -3.83 14.46 9.14
N ASN A 97 -5.12 14.65 8.82
CA ASN A 97 -5.61 15.46 7.71
C ASN A 97 -4.96 15.12 6.36
N TYR A 98 -4.93 13.84 5.99
CA TYR A 98 -4.52 13.38 4.66
C TYR A 98 -5.42 12.26 4.15
N PHE A 99 -5.39 11.99 2.84
CA PHE A 99 -6.16 10.90 2.23
C PHE A 99 -5.30 10.19 1.18
N ALA A 100 -4.52 9.21 1.63
CA ALA A 100 -3.60 8.42 0.80
C ALA A 100 -3.28 7.08 1.47
N HIS A 101 -2.79 6.10 0.69
CA HIS A 101 -2.34 4.80 1.18
C HIS A 101 -1.05 4.89 2.01
N THR A 102 -0.20 5.86 1.70
CA THR A 102 1.01 6.16 2.45
C THR A 102 0.83 7.40 3.31
N ASP A 103 1.49 7.43 4.45
CA ASP A 103 1.56 8.61 5.28
C ASP A 103 2.48 9.69 4.66
N PRO A 104 2.53 10.92 5.21
CA PRO A 104 3.42 11.96 4.71
C PRO A 104 4.92 11.62 4.75
N TYR A 105 5.30 10.54 5.43
CA TYR A 105 6.67 10.05 5.52
C TYR A 105 6.96 8.88 4.58
N GLY A 106 5.97 8.44 3.78
CA GLY A 106 6.11 7.38 2.79
C GLY A 106 5.85 5.96 3.31
N TYR A 107 5.35 5.78 4.52
CA TYR A 107 5.01 4.47 5.06
C TYR A 107 3.62 4.01 4.60
N SER A 108 3.52 2.74 4.22
CA SER A 108 2.24 2.08 3.91
C SER A 108 1.50 1.77 5.21
N MET A 109 0.64 2.69 5.62
CA MET A 109 0.08 2.69 6.98
C MET A 109 -0.76 1.46 7.30
N TYR A 110 -1.48 0.87 6.34
CA TYR A 110 -2.25 -0.35 6.62
C TYR A 110 -1.34 -1.54 6.98
N VAL A 111 -0.17 -1.66 6.34
CA VAL A 111 0.82 -2.71 6.66
C VAL A 111 1.37 -2.52 8.07
N GLU A 112 1.68 -1.28 8.43
CA GLU A 112 2.16 -0.94 9.78
C GLU A 112 1.11 -1.24 10.86
N LEU A 113 -0.16 -0.92 10.57
CA LEU A 113 -1.27 -1.22 11.48
C LEU A 113 -1.52 -2.72 11.60
N LEU A 114 -1.46 -3.49 10.50
CA LEU A 114 -1.56 -4.94 10.53
C LEU A 114 -0.51 -5.53 11.47
N ALA A 115 0.76 -5.11 11.33
CA ALA A 115 1.84 -5.56 12.20
C ALA A 115 1.60 -5.15 13.67
N HIS A 116 1.16 -3.91 13.92
CA HIS A 116 0.86 -3.40 15.26
C HIS A 116 -0.23 -4.22 15.96
N PHE A 117 -1.29 -4.58 15.25
CA PHE A 117 -2.40 -5.39 15.77
C PHE A 117 -2.16 -6.90 15.73
N GLY A 118 -0.93 -7.34 15.40
CA GLY A 118 -0.52 -8.74 15.46
C GLY A 118 -0.94 -9.59 14.27
N PHE A 119 -1.37 -8.98 13.16
CA PHE A 119 -1.62 -9.69 11.91
C PHE A 119 -0.30 -9.88 11.17
N SER A 120 0.28 -11.08 11.25
CA SER A 120 1.54 -11.43 10.60
C SER A 120 1.46 -12.66 9.69
N ALA A 121 0.35 -13.43 9.79
CA ALA A 121 0.14 -14.66 9.02
C ALA A 121 -0.86 -14.42 7.89
N TYR A 122 -0.39 -13.84 6.79
CA TYR A 122 -1.14 -13.67 5.55
C TYR A 122 -0.20 -13.75 4.35
N ALA A 123 -0.70 -14.25 3.21
CA ALA A 123 0.06 -14.26 1.95
C ALA A 123 -0.16 -12.95 1.17
N TRP A 124 -1.35 -12.38 1.26
CA TRP A 124 -1.77 -11.19 0.54
C TRP A 124 -2.47 -10.20 1.46
N ALA A 125 -2.17 -8.94 1.28
CA ALA A 125 -2.84 -7.84 1.96
C ALA A 125 -3.14 -6.71 0.99
N GLY A 126 -4.26 -6.00 1.20
CA GLY A 126 -4.65 -4.87 0.38
C GLY A 126 -5.47 -3.86 1.16
N GLU A 127 -5.47 -2.63 0.68
CA GLU A 127 -6.27 -1.54 1.23
C GLU A 127 -7.08 -0.86 0.12
N ASN A 128 -8.34 -0.57 0.41
CA ASN A 128 -9.12 0.41 -0.33
C ASN A 128 -9.55 1.53 0.61
N LEU A 129 -9.54 2.75 0.10
CA LEU A 129 -10.00 3.95 0.80
C LEU A 129 -11.12 4.63 0.00
N ALA A 130 -12.18 5.05 0.68
CA ALA A 130 -13.21 5.89 0.10
C ALA A 130 -13.61 7.00 1.08
N MET A 131 -13.97 8.16 0.53
CA MET A 131 -14.48 9.29 1.31
C MET A 131 -15.64 9.93 0.56
N ASN A 132 -16.67 10.30 1.28
CA ASN A 132 -17.78 11.09 0.74
C ASN A 132 -18.50 11.86 1.85
N ASN A 133 -19.41 12.75 1.45
CA ASN A 133 -20.25 13.54 2.35
C ASN A 133 -21.75 13.37 2.03
N PHE A 134 -22.15 12.25 1.45
CA PHE A 134 -23.54 11.93 1.23
C PHE A 134 -24.25 11.58 2.55
N LYS A 135 -25.58 11.62 2.54
CA LYS A 135 -26.38 11.19 3.69
C LYS A 135 -26.06 9.73 4.03
N LEU A 136 -26.15 9.34 5.31
CA LEU A 136 -25.95 7.97 5.79
C LEU A 136 -26.75 6.93 5.00
N SER A 137 -27.95 7.31 4.55
CA SER A 137 -28.81 6.44 3.72
C SER A 137 -28.27 6.14 2.32
N GLU A 138 -27.28 6.88 1.85
CA GLU A 138 -26.72 6.76 0.49
C GLU A 138 -25.20 6.54 0.49
N SER A 139 -24.54 6.93 1.58
CA SER A 139 -23.06 6.97 1.66
C SER A 139 -22.38 5.64 1.29
N PRO A 140 -22.80 4.47 1.79
CA PRO A 140 -22.18 3.19 1.43
C PRO A 140 -22.31 2.85 -0.06
N GLU A 141 -23.48 3.07 -0.66
CA GLU A 141 -23.73 2.80 -2.08
C GLU A 141 -22.89 3.70 -2.97
N ARG A 142 -22.78 4.99 -2.59
CA ARG A 142 -21.93 5.95 -3.32
C ARG A 142 -20.47 5.58 -3.26
N ALA A 143 -19.99 5.18 -2.08
CA ALA A 143 -18.62 4.72 -1.89
C ALA A 143 -18.35 3.43 -2.70
N THR A 144 -19.23 2.41 -2.59
CA THR A 144 -19.09 1.16 -3.34
C THR A 144 -19.06 1.41 -4.84
N LYS A 145 -19.99 2.22 -5.38
CA LYS A 145 -20.02 2.57 -6.79
C LYS A 145 -18.74 3.28 -7.24
N ALA A 146 -18.20 4.20 -6.44
CA ALA A 146 -16.96 4.90 -6.77
C ALA A 146 -15.77 3.94 -6.81
N LEU A 147 -15.66 3.03 -5.84
CA LEU A 147 -14.61 2.00 -5.79
C LEU A 147 -14.70 1.04 -6.98
N MET A 148 -15.91 0.58 -7.34
CA MET A 148 -16.11 -0.32 -8.49
C MET A 148 -15.83 0.37 -9.84
N ASN A 149 -15.96 1.69 -9.93
CA ASN A 149 -15.58 2.46 -11.11
C ASN A 149 -14.07 2.75 -11.20
N SER A 150 -13.31 2.53 -10.14
CA SER A 150 -11.87 2.68 -10.11
C SER A 150 -11.18 1.33 -10.37
N PRO A 151 -10.39 1.15 -11.44
CA PRO A 151 -9.80 -0.14 -11.79
C PRO A 151 -8.98 -0.77 -10.68
N THR A 152 -8.18 0.01 -9.96
CA THR A 152 -7.32 -0.47 -8.87
C THR A 152 -8.12 -0.93 -7.65
N HIS A 153 -9.12 -0.13 -7.23
CA HIS A 153 -9.97 -0.48 -6.10
C HIS A 153 -10.88 -1.68 -6.42
N ARG A 154 -11.43 -1.71 -7.64
CA ARG A 154 -12.21 -2.86 -8.13
C ARG A 154 -11.39 -4.13 -8.14
N ALA A 155 -10.11 -4.07 -8.56
CA ALA A 155 -9.22 -5.22 -8.56
C ALA A 155 -9.10 -5.84 -7.15
N ASN A 156 -8.94 -5.05 -6.11
CA ASN A 156 -8.92 -5.54 -4.73
C ASN A 156 -10.26 -6.18 -4.31
N ILE A 157 -11.40 -5.53 -4.64
CA ILE A 157 -12.72 -6.05 -4.27
C ILE A 157 -12.99 -7.41 -4.94
N LEU A 158 -12.53 -7.59 -6.18
CA LEU A 158 -12.75 -8.80 -6.98
C LEU A 158 -11.58 -9.78 -6.97
N ALA A 159 -10.52 -9.54 -6.19
CA ALA A 159 -9.40 -10.46 -6.08
C ALA A 159 -9.84 -11.81 -5.48
N THR A 160 -9.34 -12.90 -6.06
CA THR A 160 -9.59 -14.27 -5.58
C THR A 160 -8.71 -14.65 -4.41
N ASP A 161 -7.59 -13.94 -4.24
CA ASP A 161 -6.60 -14.20 -3.19
C ASP A 161 -7.03 -13.64 -1.82
N PHE A 162 -8.05 -12.78 -1.77
CA PHE A 162 -8.61 -12.28 -0.51
C PHE A 162 -9.84 -13.07 -0.08
N PHE A 163 -9.88 -13.46 1.19
CA PHE A 163 -11.01 -14.15 1.80
C PHE A 163 -11.52 -13.51 3.10
N ARG A 164 -10.77 -12.56 3.69
CA ARG A 164 -11.19 -11.77 4.86
C ARG A 164 -11.13 -10.30 4.57
N VAL A 165 -12.00 -9.53 5.22
CA VAL A 165 -11.99 -8.08 5.14
C VAL A 165 -12.37 -7.46 6.48
N GLY A 166 -11.71 -6.35 6.84
CA GLY A 166 -12.17 -5.43 7.87
C GLY A 166 -12.74 -4.19 7.23
N ILE A 167 -13.86 -3.72 7.71
CA ILE A 167 -14.49 -2.46 7.29
C ILE A 167 -14.48 -1.49 8.47
N GLY A 168 -13.89 -0.31 8.27
CA GLY A 168 -13.90 0.76 9.26
C GLY A 168 -14.49 2.03 8.66
N GLU A 169 -15.58 2.49 9.24
CA GLU A 169 -16.18 3.77 8.90
C GLU A 169 -16.07 4.73 10.08
N ILE A 170 -15.58 5.93 9.82
CA ILE A 170 -15.56 7.05 10.78
C ILE A 170 -16.09 8.29 10.07
N THR A 171 -17.05 8.94 10.72
CA THR A 171 -17.56 10.23 10.26
C THR A 171 -16.86 11.37 11.02
N ASP A 172 -16.28 12.32 10.28
CA ASP A 172 -15.63 13.48 10.89
C ASP A 172 -16.64 14.55 11.34
N SER A 173 -16.14 15.58 12.03
CA SER A 173 -16.95 16.68 12.52
C SER A 173 -17.64 17.53 11.44
N SER A 174 -17.21 17.40 10.17
CA SER A 174 -17.83 18.07 9.02
C SER A 174 -18.89 17.21 8.32
N GLY A 175 -19.11 15.97 8.80
CA GLY A 175 -20.06 15.03 8.21
C GLY A 175 -19.49 14.25 7.03
N ARG A 176 -18.17 14.20 6.85
CA ARG A 176 -17.53 13.35 5.85
C ARG A 176 -17.34 11.95 6.39
N HIS A 177 -17.73 10.95 5.62
CA HIS A 177 -17.57 9.54 5.91
C HIS A 177 -16.25 9.05 5.33
N PHE A 178 -15.38 8.52 6.16
CA PHE A 178 -14.12 7.88 5.76
C PHE A 178 -14.27 6.37 5.90
N TYR A 179 -14.14 5.66 4.78
CA TYR A 179 -14.20 4.21 4.72
C TYR A 179 -12.82 3.64 4.44
N THR A 180 -12.38 2.74 5.28
CA THR A 180 -11.20 1.90 5.02
C THR A 180 -11.64 0.45 4.90
N MET A 181 -11.14 -0.24 3.90
CA MET A 181 -11.24 -1.69 3.75
C MET A 181 -9.85 -2.29 3.80
N ILE A 182 -9.62 -3.21 4.73
CA ILE A 182 -8.38 -3.98 4.83
C ILE A 182 -8.68 -5.42 4.44
N PHE A 183 -8.06 -5.89 3.36
CA PHE A 183 -8.24 -7.23 2.83
C PHE A 183 -7.06 -8.12 3.23
N LEU A 184 -7.31 -9.38 3.59
CA LEU A 184 -6.29 -10.41 3.80
C LEU A 184 -6.65 -11.71 3.10
N GLY A 185 -5.56 -12.41 2.62
CA GLY A 185 -5.61 -13.71 2.00
C GLY A 185 -4.48 -14.65 2.43
#